data_b57827c18932bd4d616c799b532b9db5
#
_entry.id   b57827c18932bd4d616c799b532b9db5
#
_cell.length_a   1.000
_cell.length_b   1.000
_cell.length_c   1.000
_cell.angle_alpha   90.00
_cell.angle_beta   90.00
_cell.angle_gamma   90.00
#
_symmetry.space_group_name_H-M   'P 1'
#
loop_
_entity.id
_entity.type
_entity.pdbx_description
1 polymer ?
#
loop_
_entity_poly.entity_id
_entity_poly.type
_entity_poly.pdbx_seq_one_letter_code
_entity_poly.pdbx_strand_id
1 'polypeptide(L)'
;MRLAYQPPYDWAAMLGFLSARAITGLETVVAGVYRRSISVAGIHGWISVEPGAGDWLEVTVDFPEPGAMPEIERRLRRMFDLDVVPEVINAQLSQDPLMAQLVAARPGLRLPGTWDGLELAIRAVLGQQITVVAAIRLAGKLVAQYGQALQTPHAGITHLFPTPEVLAAADLATLGMPKARGRTLSGVAQALLDDPQLFQPKASLKDGVARLVALPGIGEWTAQYIAMRQLREADAFATGDIGLINALAALEGGPVSARQLLARAEAWRPLRAYAAQHLWTSLNRND
;
A
#
# COMPACT_ATOMS: atom_id res chain seq x y z
N MET A 1 6.89 -20.42 -6.49
CA MET A 1 5.52 -20.88 -6.15
C MET A 1 4.52 -20.23 -7.05
N ARG A 2 3.32 -20.82 -7.20
CA ARG A 2 2.22 -20.25 -7.97
C ARG A 2 1.12 -19.79 -7.04
N LEU A 3 0.72 -18.54 -7.18
CA LEU A 3 -0.36 -17.96 -6.39
C LEU A 3 -1.56 -17.68 -7.30
N ALA A 4 -2.55 -18.58 -7.26
CA ALA A 4 -3.77 -18.44 -8.05
C ALA A 4 -4.60 -17.24 -7.60
N TYR A 5 -5.32 -16.63 -8.55
CA TYR A 5 -6.30 -15.57 -8.33
C TYR A 5 -7.56 -15.82 -9.18
N GLN A 6 -8.64 -15.12 -8.85
CA GLN A 6 -9.84 -15.08 -9.70
C GLN A 6 -9.63 -14.04 -10.82
N PRO A 7 -9.77 -14.43 -12.12
CA PRO A 7 -9.67 -13.47 -13.22
C PRO A 7 -10.92 -12.55 -13.28
N PRO A 8 -10.79 -11.39 -13.97
CA PRO A 8 -9.59 -10.83 -14.55
C PRO A 8 -8.64 -10.21 -13.52
N TYR A 9 -7.37 -10.01 -13.91
CA TYR A 9 -6.36 -9.36 -13.09
C TYR A 9 -5.58 -8.30 -13.89
N ASP A 10 -5.68 -7.05 -13.51
CA ASP A 10 -4.95 -5.95 -14.16
C ASP A 10 -3.53 -5.83 -13.59
N TRP A 11 -2.63 -6.71 -14.06
CA TRP A 11 -1.23 -6.70 -13.65
C TRP A 11 -0.52 -5.39 -14.00
N ALA A 12 -0.85 -4.78 -15.14
CA ALA A 12 -0.23 -3.52 -15.56
C ALA A 12 -0.52 -2.39 -14.56
N ALA A 13 -1.76 -2.27 -14.09
CA ALA A 13 -2.13 -1.30 -13.06
C ALA A 13 -1.46 -1.60 -11.72
N MET A 14 -1.40 -2.86 -11.30
CA MET A 14 -0.70 -3.28 -10.08
C MET A 14 0.79 -2.92 -10.15
N LEU A 15 1.43 -3.29 -11.25
CA LEU A 15 2.86 -3.03 -11.46
C LEU A 15 3.17 -1.54 -11.55
N GLY A 16 2.30 -0.76 -12.21
CA GLY A 16 2.40 0.70 -12.27
C GLY A 16 2.33 1.36 -10.89
N PHE A 17 1.41 0.88 -10.03
CA PHE A 17 1.32 1.34 -8.64
C PHE A 17 2.59 1.04 -7.85
N LEU A 18 3.13 -0.18 -7.96
CA LEU A 18 4.35 -0.61 -7.26
C LEU A 18 5.58 0.14 -7.79
N SER A 19 5.71 0.28 -9.11
CA SER A 19 6.82 1.00 -9.75
C SER A 19 6.89 2.46 -9.31
N ALA A 20 5.74 3.16 -9.33
CA ALA A 20 5.66 4.55 -8.91
C ALA A 20 5.99 4.77 -7.42
N ARG A 21 6.06 3.71 -6.62
CA ARG A 21 6.29 3.74 -5.17
C ARG A 21 7.48 2.90 -4.71
N ALA A 22 8.24 2.33 -5.64
CA ALA A 22 9.41 1.50 -5.33
C ALA A 22 10.49 2.32 -4.60
N ILE A 23 10.92 1.84 -3.44
CA ILE A 23 12.01 2.45 -2.67
C ILE A 23 13.34 1.90 -3.18
N THR A 24 14.25 2.78 -3.55
CA THR A 24 15.61 2.43 -3.96
C THR A 24 16.31 1.59 -2.89
N GLY A 25 16.90 0.50 -3.30
CA GLY A 25 17.58 -0.47 -2.42
C GLY A 25 16.69 -1.54 -1.81
N LEU A 26 15.36 -1.30 -1.75
CA LEU A 26 14.38 -2.21 -1.17
C LEU A 26 13.55 -2.92 -2.25
N GLU A 27 13.16 -2.20 -3.30
CA GLU A 27 12.24 -2.65 -4.35
C GLU A 27 12.71 -2.27 -5.73
N THR A 28 12.41 -3.12 -6.71
CA THR A 28 12.60 -2.82 -8.13
C THR A 28 11.43 -3.32 -8.96
N VAL A 29 11.15 -2.61 -10.05
CA VAL A 29 10.27 -3.07 -11.14
C VAL A 29 11.05 -2.98 -12.43
N VAL A 30 11.39 -4.13 -13.01
CA VAL A 30 12.18 -4.22 -14.23
C VAL A 30 11.60 -5.32 -15.13
N ALA A 31 11.39 -5.01 -16.40
CA ALA A 31 10.90 -5.93 -17.41
C ALA A 31 9.61 -6.68 -17.02
N GLY A 32 8.66 -5.97 -16.39
CA GLY A 32 7.38 -6.56 -15.99
C GLY A 32 7.41 -7.34 -14.68
N VAL A 33 8.56 -7.42 -14.01
CA VAL A 33 8.79 -8.19 -12.79
C VAL A 33 8.98 -7.25 -11.61
N TYR A 34 8.20 -7.45 -10.56
CA TYR A 34 8.40 -6.80 -9.27
C TYR A 34 9.31 -7.63 -8.37
N ARG A 35 10.29 -6.98 -7.74
CA ARG A 35 11.19 -7.62 -6.77
C ARG A 35 11.31 -6.78 -5.51
N ARG A 36 11.47 -7.46 -4.37
CA ARG A 36 11.78 -6.78 -3.11
C ARG A 36 12.57 -7.67 -2.16
N SER A 37 13.29 -7.03 -1.24
CA SER A 37 13.78 -7.69 -0.03
C SER A 37 12.63 -7.92 0.95
N ILE A 38 12.72 -8.99 1.73
CA ILE A 38 11.74 -9.36 2.74
C ILE A 38 12.41 -9.75 4.05
N SER A 39 11.68 -9.52 5.16
CA SER A 39 12.02 -10.05 6.48
C SER A 39 10.79 -10.71 7.10
N VAL A 40 10.97 -11.89 7.68
CA VAL A 40 9.96 -12.61 8.45
C VAL A 40 10.63 -13.17 9.70
N ALA A 41 10.13 -12.79 10.87
CA ALA A 41 10.68 -13.21 12.16
C ALA A 41 12.20 -13.01 12.30
N GLY A 42 12.74 -11.91 11.77
CA GLY A 42 14.18 -11.59 11.84
C GLY A 42 15.05 -12.36 10.85
N ILE A 43 14.48 -13.22 10.02
CA ILE A 43 15.18 -13.92 8.93
C ILE A 43 14.91 -13.16 7.62
N HIS A 44 15.89 -13.14 6.72
CA HIS A 44 15.91 -12.24 5.58
C HIS A 44 16.05 -13.00 4.26
N GLY A 45 15.47 -12.43 3.22
CA GLY A 45 15.55 -12.93 1.87
C GLY A 45 14.98 -11.94 0.86
N TRP A 46 14.63 -12.43 -0.31
CA TRP A 46 14.01 -11.63 -1.36
C TRP A 46 12.96 -12.44 -2.11
N ILE A 47 12.07 -11.72 -2.78
CA ILE A 47 11.05 -12.28 -3.67
C ILE A 47 11.08 -11.60 -5.03
N SER A 48 10.62 -12.35 -6.04
CA SER A 48 10.33 -11.87 -7.39
C SER A 48 8.93 -12.33 -7.79
N VAL A 49 8.14 -11.44 -8.36
CA VAL A 49 6.74 -11.68 -8.72
C VAL A 49 6.47 -11.20 -10.13
N GLU A 50 5.85 -12.06 -10.93
CA GLU A 50 5.45 -11.79 -12.31
C GLU A 50 4.18 -12.57 -12.68
N PRO A 51 3.46 -12.20 -13.75
CA PRO A 51 2.29 -12.95 -14.18
C PRO A 51 2.69 -14.33 -14.72
N GLY A 52 1.93 -15.36 -14.34
CA GLY A 52 2.03 -16.70 -14.94
C GLY A 52 1.35 -16.79 -16.31
N ALA A 53 1.47 -17.97 -16.93
CA ALA A 53 0.80 -18.25 -18.21
C ALA A 53 -0.72 -18.47 -18.08
N GLY A 54 -1.28 -18.46 -16.86
CA GLY A 54 -2.71 -18.62 -16.57
C GLY A 54 -3.12 -17.68 -15.44
N ASP A 55 -4.16 -18.07 -14.70
CA ASP A 55 -4.74 -17.25 -13.62
C ASP A 55 -3.97 -17.36 -12.30
N TRP A 56 -2.64 -17.12 -12.37
CA TRP A 56 -1.77 -17.10 -11.20
C TRP A 56 -0.59 -16.13 -11.39
N LEU A 57 0.00 -15.70 -10.27
CA LEU A 57 1.32 -15.06 -10.25
C LEU A 57 2.38 -16.12 -10.02
N GLU A 58 3.45 -16.08 -10.83
CA GLU A 58 4.69 -16.82 -10.56
C GLU A 58 5.51 -16.05 -9.53
N VAL A 59 5.89 -16.74 -8.45
CA VAL A 59 6.68 -16.15 -7.38
C VAL A 59 7.93 -16.97 -7.15
N THR A 60 9.09 -16.31 -7.29
CA THR A 60 10.35 -16.84 -6.80
C THR A 60 10.58 -16.32 -5.38
N VAL A 61 10.93 -17.21 -4.48
CA VAL A 61 11.26 -16.88 -3.08
C VAL A 61 12.64 -17.44 -2.78
N ASP A 62 13.55 -16.57 -2.40
CA ASP A 62 14.86 -16.94 -1.84
C ASP A 62 14.85 -16.57 -0.36
N PHE A 63 14.60 -17.56 0.47
CA PHE A 63 14.44 -17.39 1.89
C PHE A 63 14.94 -18.65 2.63
N PRO A 64 15.87 -18.54 3.60
CA PRO A 64 16.58 -19.68 4.14
C PRO A 64 15.74 -20.56 5.09
N GLU A 65 14.56 -20.09 5.53
CA GLU A 65 13.70 -20.81 6.47
C GLU A 65 12.41 -21.31 5.78
N PRO A 66 12.32 -22.59 5.43
CA PRO A 66 11.13 -23.15 4.76
C PRO A 66 9.84 -23.01 5.58
N GLY A 67 9.93 -23.01 6.91
CA GLY A 67 8.79 -22.84 7.82
C GLY A 67 8.11 -21.48 7.70
N ALA A 68 8.77 -20.46 7.12
CA ALA A 68 8.21 -19.14 6.87
C ALA A 68 7.32 -19.06 5.62
N MET A 69 7.33 -20.08 4.76
CA MET A 69 6.61 -20.05 3.48
C MET A 69 5.11 -19.75 3.61
N PRO A 70 4.35 -20.30 4.58
CA PRO A 70 2.94 -19.96 4.74
C PRO A 70 2.71 -18.48 5.06
N GLU A 71 3.58 -17.86 5.87
CA GLU A 71 3.50 -16.43 6.19
C GLU A 71 3.86 -15.56 4.98
N ILE A 72 4.90 -15.95 4.22
CA ILE A 72 5.29 -15.27 2.97
C ILE A 72 4.13 -15.33 1.96
N GLU A 73 3.53 -16.49 1.76
CA GLU A 73 2.37 -16.66 0.89
C GLU A 73 1.20 -15.77 1.35
N ARG A 74 0.85 -15.79 2.62
CA ARG A 74 -0.23 -14.99 3.19
C ARG A 74 0.00 -13.48 2.95
N ARG A 75 1.24 -13.00 3.13
CA ARG A 75 1.59 -11.59 2.85
C ARG A 75 1.50 -11.25 1.38
N LEU A 76 1.96 -12.12 0.50
CA LEU A 76 1.86 -11.95 -0.94
C LEU A 76 0.41 -11.91 -1.41
N ARG A 77 -0.44 -12.86 -0.97
CA ARG A 77 -1.86 -12.88 -1.30
C ARG A 77 -2.55 -11.58 -0.91
N ARG A 78 -2.24 -11.06 0.29
CA ARG A 78 -2.75 -9.78 0.76
C ARG A 78 -2.20 -8.59 -0.02
N MET A 79 -0.89 -8.58 -0.32
CA MET A 79 -0.22 -7.49 -1.03
C MET A 79 -0.75 -7.33 -2.46
N PHE A 80 -0.98 -8.44 -3.14
CA PHE A 80 -1.46 -8.47 -4.51
C PHE A 80 -2.99 -8.64 -4.64
N ASP A 81 -3.72 -8.67 -3.53
CA ASP A 81 -5.20 -8.76 -3.50
C ASP A 81 -5.75 -9.99 -4.24
N LEU A 82 -5.16 -11.16 -3.98
CA LEU A 82 -5.42 -12.37 -4.77
C LEU A 82 -6.70 -13.12 -4.35
N ASP A 83 -7.20 -12.88 -3.13
CA ASP A 83 -8.30 -13.65 -2.54
C ASP A 83 -9.69 -13.07 -2.86
N VAL A 84 -9.74 -11.95 -3.59
CA VAL A 84 -11.01 -11.31 -3.93
C VAL A 84 -11.64 -11.92 -5.18
N VAL A 85 -12.97 -11.84 -5.26
CA VAL A 85 -13.76 -12.22 -6.42
C VAL A 85 -14.14 -10.94 -7.17
N PRO A 86 -13.50 -10.63 -8.31
CA PRO A 86 -13.69 -9.36 -9.02
C PRO A 86 -15.13 -9.13 -9.45
N GLU A 87 -15.85 -10.18 -9.87
CA GLU A 87 -17.23 -10.09 -10.31
C GLU A 87 -18.13 -9.50 -9.21
N VAL A 88 -17.93 -9.89 -7.95
CA VAL A 88 -18.73 -9.41 -6.82
C VAL A 88 -18.48 -7.92 -6.58
N ILE A 89 -17.21 -7.50 -6.61
CA ILE A 89 -16.81 -6.10 -6.44
C ILE A 89 -17.35 -5.26 -7.60
N ASN A 90 -17.14 -5.73 -8.82
CA ASN A 90 -17.55 -5.05 -10.03
C ASN A 90 -19.08 -4.90 -10.11
N ALA A 91 -19.85 -5.95 -9.79
CA ALA A 91 -21.30 -5.89 -9.77
C ALA A 91 -21.82 -4.87 -8.76
N GLN A 92 -21.24 -4.82 -7.56
CA GLN A 92 -21.62 -3.86 -6.53
C GLN A 92 -21.29 -2.42 -6.93
N LEU A 93 -20.07 -2.16 -7.40
CA LEU A 93 -19.65 -0.81 -7.80
C LEU A 93 -20.40 -0.32 -9.03
N SER A 94 -20.75 -1.22 -9.97
CA SER A 94 -21.47 -0.87 -11.21
C SER A 94 -22.92 -0.45 -10.99
N GLN A 95 -23.43 -0.51 -9.77
CA GLN A 95 -24.71 0.08 -9.42
C GLN A 95 -24.68 1.62 -9.50
N ASP A 96 -23.50 2.22 -9.35
CA ASP A 96 -23.27 3.63 -9.61
C ASP A 96 -22.83 3.85 -11.07
N PRO A 97 -23.49 4.73 -11.84
CA PRO A 97 -23.18 4.91 -13.26
C PRO A 97 -21.75 5.38 -13.55
N LEU A 98 -21.14 6.16 -12.66
CA LEU A 98 -19.75 6.59 -12.80
C LEU A 98 -18.79 5.41 -12.56
N MET A 99 -19.02 4.65 -11.50
CA MET A 99 -18.20 3.48 -11.19
C MET A 99 -18.36 2.40 -12.27
N ALA A 100 -19.55 2.22 -12.86
CA ALA A 100 -19.78 1.29 -13.96
C ALA A 100 -18.84 1.55 -15.15
N GLN A 101 -18.61 2.81 -15.50
CA GLN A 101 -17.68 3.19 -16.58
C GLN A 101 -16.23 2.86 -16.21
N LEU A 102 -15.83 3.13 -14.98
CA LEU A 102 -14.46 2.88 -14.51
C LEU A 102 -14.18 1.37 -14.39
N VAL A 103 -15.14 0.62 -13.88
CA VAL A 103 -15.08 -0.86 -13.78
C VAL A 103 -15.04 -1.49 -15.18
N ALA A 104 -15.89 -1.06 -16.12
CA ALA A 104 -15.87 -1.56 -17.49
C ALA A 104 -14.53 -1.31 -18.18
N ALA A 105 -13.87 -0.17 -17.88
CA ALA A 105 -12.56 0.15 -18.42
C ALA A 105 -11.43 -0.70 -17.83
N ARG A 106 -11.55 -1.16 -16.58
CA ARG A 106 -10.54 -1.95 -15.85
C ARG A 106 -11.19 -2.99 -14.92
N PRO A 107 -11.80 -4.04 -15.47
CA PRO A 107 -12.56 -5.01 -14.67
C PRO A 107 -11.67 -5.88 -13.75
N GLY A 108 -10.35 -5.93 -14.00
CA GLY A 108 -9.38 -6.65 -13.20
C GLY A 108 -8.61 -5.79 -12.19
N LEU A 109 -9.01 -4.54 -11.99
CA LEU A 109 -8.30 -3.64 -11.08
C LEU A 109 -8.34 -4.17 -9.65
N ARG A 110 -7.17 -4.26 -9.01
CA ARG A 110 -7.01 -4.74 -7.64
C ARG A 110 -6.70 -3.59 -6.69
N LEU A 111 -6.96 -3.81 -5.41
CA LEU A 111 -6.58 -2.90 -4.34
C LEU A 111 -5.19 -3.29 -3.82
N PRO A 112 -4.08 -2.60 -4.21
CA PRO A 112 -2.76 -2.98 -3.74
C PRO A 112 -2.67 -2.91 -2.21
N GLY A 113 -2.23 -4.00 -1.61
CA GLY A 113 -1.88 -4.06 -0.19
C GLY A 113 -0.43 -3.67 0.04
N THR A 114 0.12 -4.15 1.16
CA THR A 114 1.51 -3.91 1.54
C THR A 114 2.16 -5.18 2.10
N TRP A 115 3.47 -5.23 2.05
CA TRP A 115 4.24 -6.32 2.66
C TRP A 115 4.17 -6.27 4.19
N ASP A 116 4.31 -5.07 4.76
CA ASP A 116 4.43 -4.85 6.20
C ASP A 116 3.71 -3.57 6.65
N GLY A 117 3.08 -3.62 7.83
CA GLY A 117 2.29 -2.51 8.35
C GLY A 117 3.12 -1.31 8.80
N LEU A 118 4.30 -1.54 9.42
CA LEU A 118 5.20 -0.46 9.80
C LEU A 118 5.73 0.25 8.57
N GLU A 119 6.20 -0.50 7.58
CA GLU A 119 6.67 0.06 6.32
C GLU A 119 5.61 0.95 5.67
N LEU A 120 4.35 0.48 5.60
CA LEU A 120 3.27 1.28 5.05
C LEU A 120 3.02 2.56 5.86
N ALA A 121 2.97 2.46 7.19
CA ALA A 121 2.74 3.62 8.05
C ALA A 121 3.85 4.66 7.90
N ILE A 122 5.11 4.23 7.86
CA ILE A 122 6.25 5.11 7.60
C ILE A 122 6.13 5.79 6.23
N ARG A 123 5.80 5.03 5.16
CA ARG A 123 5.57 5.59 3.82
C ARG A 123 4.43 6.63 3.81
N ALA A 124 3.34 6.35 4.50
CA ALA A 124 2.18 7.24 4.58
C ALA A 124 2.52 8.56 5.32
N VAL A 125 3.26 8.49 6.43
CA VAL A 125 3.73 9.68 7.18
C VAL A 125 4.74 10.47 6.36
N LEU A 126 5.67 9.82 5.68
CA LEU A 126 6.63 10.49 4.78
C LEU A 126 5.91 11.24 3.66
N GLY A 127 4.81 10.69 3.16
CA GLY A 127 4.00 11.29 2.08
C GLY A 127 3.08 12.45 2.48
N GLN A 128 2.94 12.74 3.78
CA GLN A 128 2.09 13.85 4.22
C GLN A 128 2.55 15.19 3.65
N GLN A 129 1.64 15.89 2.95
CA GLN A 129 1.85 17.25 2.42
C GLN A 129 3.04 17.41 1.44
N ILE A 130 3.49 16.34 0.81
CA ILE A 130 4.53 16.37 -0.22
C ILE A 130 4.15 15.47 -1.40
N THR A 131 4.87 15.60 -2.52
CA THR A 131 4.64 14.72 -3.68
C THR A 131 5.10 13.29 -3.41
N VAL A 132 4.51 12.31 -4.13
CA VAL A 132 4.90 10.90 -4.07
C VAL A 132 6.40 10.74 -4.34
N VAL A 133 6.94 11.45 -5.35
CA VAL A 133 8.37 11.40 -5.69
C VAL A 133 9.26 11.87 -4.53
N ALA A 134 8.87 12.96 -3.85
CA ALA A 134 9.61 13.45 -2.69
C ALA A 134 9.55 12.47 -1.49
N ALA A 135 8.38 11.87 -1.26
CA ALA A 135 8.20 10.87 -0.21
C ALA A 135 9.08 9.63 -0.45
N ILE A 136 9.16 9.14 -1.70
CA ILE A 136 9.99 7.99 -2.06
C ILE A 136 11.47 8.30 -1.93
N ARG A 137 11.92 9.51 -2.27
CA ARG A 137 13.31 9.94 -2.04
C ARG A 137 13.67 9.93 -0.55
N LEU A 138 12.76 10.39 0.32
CA LEU A 138 12.96 10.33 1.77
C LEU A 138 12.99 8.87 2.27
N ALA A 139 12.09 8.03 1.76
CA ALA A 139 12.08 6.61 2.09
C ALA A 139 13.37 5.90 1.63
N GLY A 140 13.91 6.24 0.45
CA GLY A 140 15.20 5.74 -0.03
C GLY A 140 16.36 6.14 0.87
N LYS A 141 16.41 7.42 1.34
CA LYS A 141 17.40 7.87 2.32
C LYS A 141 17.26 7.12 3.65
N LEU A 142 16.04 6.91 4.12
CA LEU A 142 15.77 6.17 5.35
C LEU A 142 16.26 4.73 5.24
N VAL A 143 15.98 4.04 4.14
CA VAL A 143 16.45 2.66 3.90
C VAL A 143 17.99 2.63 3.77
N ALA A 144 18.60 3.55 3.04
CA ALA A 144 20.05 3.59 2.87
C ALA A 144 20.80 3.87 4.18
N GLN A 145 20.24 4.68 5.09
CA GLN A 145 20.90 5.08 6.33
C GLN A 145 20.62 4.11 7.49
N TYR A 146 19.43 3.52 7.54
CA TYR A 146 18.95 2.74 8.70
C TYR A 146 18.58 1.31 8.35
N GLY A 147 18.46 0.97 7.07
CA GLY A 147 18.19 -0.39 6.62
C GLY A 147 19.39 -1.30 6.81
N GLN A 148 19.14 -2.56 7.12
CA GLN A 148 20.19 -3.58 7.16
C GLN A 148 20.61 -3.94 5.73
N ALA A 149 21.92 -3.98 5.45
CA ALA A 149 22.43 -4.43 4.16
C ALA A 149 22.06 -5.89 3.89
N LEU A 150 21.65 -6.17 2.66
CA LEU A 150 21.30 -7.51 2.18
C LEU A 150 22.03 -7.75 0.85
N GLN A 151 22.68 -8.91 0.74
CA GLN A 151 23.25 -9.35 -0.53
C GLN A 151 22.25 -10.18 -1.31
N THR A 152 21.99 -9.79 -2.54
CA THR A 152 21.13 -10.52 -3.48
C THR A 152 21.74 -10.53 -4.86
N PRO A 153 21.34 -11.48 -5.76
CA PRO A 153 21.77 -11.47 -7.16
C PRO A 153 21.13 -10.33 -7.98
N HIS A 154 20.22 -9.56 -7.40
CA HIS A 154 19.48 -8.50 -8.09
C HIS A 154 20.08 -7.12 -7.78
N ALA A 155 20.71 -6.50 -8.77
CA ALA A 155 21.14 -5.11 -8.69
C ALA A 155 19.93 -4.22 -8.30
N GLY A 156 20.04 -3.43 -7.28
CA GLY A 156 18.95 -2.57 -6.78
C GLY A 156 18.16 -3.15 -5.61
N ILE A 157 18.33 -4.41 -5.22
CA ILE A 157 17.87 -4.98 -3.94
C ILE A 157 19.10 -5.14 -3.04
N THR A 158 19.33 -4.20 -2.16
CA THR A 158 20.59 -4.09 -1.37
C THR A 158 20.36 -3.92 0.12
N HIS A 159 19.13 -3.64 0.53
CA HIS A 159 18.77 -3.39 1.93
C HIS A 159 17.43 -3.99 2.28
N LEU A 160 17.26 -4.26 3.56
CA LEU A 160 15.97 -4.48 4.21
C LEU A 160 15.38 -3.15 4.66
N PHE A 161 14.06 -3.11 4.85
CA PHE A 161 13.44 -2.00 5.55
C PHE A 161 13.91 -1.97 7.01
N PRO A 162 14.16 -0.78 7.60
CA PRO A 162 14.60 -0.67 9.00
C PRO A 162 13.62 -1.30 9.97
N THR A 163 14.14 -1.95 11.01
CA THR A 163 13.31 -2.55 12.06
C THR A 163 12.65 -1.49 12.96
N PRO A 164 11.58 -1.82 13.69
CA PRO A 164 10.95 -0.89 14.61
C PRO A 164 11.91 -0.39 15.70
N GLU A 165 12.83 -1.22 16.21
CA GLU A 165 13.82 -0.84 17.21
C GLU A 165 14.76 0.25 16.68
N VAL A 166 15.23 0.08 15.46
CA VAL A 166 16.12 1.05 14.80
C VAL A 166 15.39 2.38 14.58
N LEU A 167 14.15 2.34 14.07
CA LEU A 167 13.38 3.56 13.80
C LEU A 167 12.94 4.28 15.08
N ALA A 168 12.61 3.57 16.14
CA ALA A 168 12.25 4.17 17.44
C ALA A 168 13.42 4.93 18.06
N ALA A 169 14.64 4.41 17.92
CA ALA A 169 15.87 5.00 18.51
C ALA A 169 16.50 6.11 17.64
N ALA A 170 16.15 6.22 16.35
CA ALA A 170 16.83 7.09 15.39
C ALA A 170 16.34 8.55 15.46
N ASP A 171 17.26 9.51 15.27
CA ASP A 171 16.91 10.90 14.94
C ASP A 171 16.63 11.02 13.43
N LEU A 172 15.39 10.74 13.05
CA LEU A 172 14.96 10.74 11.65
C LEU A 172 14.88 12.15 11.02
N ALA A 173 14.98 13.23 11.82
CA ALA A 173 15.05 14.60 11.29
C ALA A 173 16.34 14.84 10.47
N THR A 174 17.38 14.07 10.73
CA THR A 174 18.67 14.12 9.99
C THR A 174 18.51 13.78 8.50
N LEU A 175 17.40 13.12 8.10
CA LEU A 175 17.09 12.83 6.70
C LEU A 175 16.63 14.06 5.89
N GLY A 176 16.52 15.24 6.52
CA GLY A 176 16.11 16.47 5.86
C GLY A 176 14.60 16.70 5.87
N MET A 177 13.92 16.22 6.89
CA MET A 177 12.49 16.45 7.12
C MET A 177 12.25 17.29 8.39
N PRO A 178 11.06 17.89 8.57
CA PRO A 178 10.71 18.58 9.82
C PRO A 178 10.82 17.66 11.04
N LYS A 179 11.35 18.18 12.15
CA LYS A 179 11.51 17.42 13.41
C LYS A 179 10.21 16.77 13.89
N ALA A 180 9.06 17.42 13.68
CA ALA A 180 7.76 16.85 14.04
C ALA A 180 7.47 15.56 13.28
N ARG A 181 7.77 15.53 11.96
CA ARG A 181 7.62 14.31 11.14
C ARG A 181 8.56 13.20 11.61
N GLY A 182 9.83 13.51 11.87
CA GLY A 182 10.79 12.55 12.44
C GLY A 182 10.25 11.92 13.73
N ARG A 183 9.73 12.74 14.67
CA ARG A 183 9.11 12.24 15.90
C ARG A 183 7.88 11.36 15.67
N THR A 184 7.03 11.70 14.70
CA THR A 184 5.89 10.84 14.32
C THR A 184 6.37 9.47 13.84
N LEU A 185 7.39 9.42 12.99
CA LEU A 185 7.94 8.15 12.48
C LEU A 185 8.49 7.28 13.61
N SER A 186 9.33 7.85 14.50
CA SER A 186 9.86 7.12 15.66
C SER A 186 8.76 6.72 16.64
N GLY A 187 7.73 7.57 16.83
CA GLY A 187 6.58 7.27 17.67
C GLY A 187 5.72 6.11 17.14
N VAL A 188 5.53 6.01 15.82
CA VAL A 188 4.83 4.88 15.20
C VAL A 188 5.62 3.57 15.39
N ALA A 189 6.95 3.63 15.25
CA ALA A 189 7.81 2.48 15.48
C ALA A 189 7.77 2.03 16.95
N GLN A 190 7.85 2.98 17.90
CA GLN A 190 7.72 2.69 19.33
C GLN A 190 6.35 2.09 19.67
N ALA A 191 5.27 2.64 19.12
CA ALA A 191 3.93 2.12 19.34
C ALA A 191 3.76 0.67 18.86
N LEU A 192 4.45 0.28 17.79
CA LEU A 192 4.48 -1.12 17.33
C LEU A 192 5.26 -2.02 18.30
N LEU A 193 6.36 -1.54 18.89
CA LEU A 193 7.10 -2.27 19.92
C LEU A 193 6.27 -2.49 21.19
N ASP A 194 5.51 -1.46 21.60
CA ASP A 194 4.63 -1.50 22.76
C ASP A 194 3.41 -2.39 22.53
N ASP A 195 2.95 -2.48 21.27
CA ASP A 195 1.78 -3.25 20.86
C ASP A 195 2.00 -3.95 19.50
N PRO A 196 2.51 -5.17 19.48
CA PRO A 196 2.76 -5.94 18.26
C PRO A 196 1.51 -6.19 17.39
N GLN A 197 0.31 -5.96 17.94
CA GLN A 197 -0.96 -6.08 17.22
C GLN A 197 -1.45 -4.76 16.62
N LEU A 198 -0.62 -3.70 16.62
CA LEU A 198 -0.99 -2.36 16.15
C LEU A 198 -1.59 -2.37 14.74
N PHE A 199 -0.96 -3.09 13.82
CA PHE A 199 -1.35 -3.19 12.41
C PHE A 199 -2.14 -4.46 12.06
N GLN A 200 -2.74 -5.13 13.04
CA GLN A 200 -3.66 -6.23 12.80
C GLN A 200 -5.12 -5.75 12.71
N PRO A 201 -5.97 -6.40 11.92
CA PRO A 201 -7.39 -6.08 11.83
C PRO A 201 -8.04 -6.01 13.21
N LYS A 202 -9.04 -5.14 13.36
CA LYS A 202 -9.85 -4.98 14.58
C LYS A 202 -11.29 -5.46 14.32
N ALA A 203 -12.13 -5.36 15.35
CA ALA A 203 -13.54 -5.75 15.25
C ALA A 203 -14.33 -4.93 14.22
N SER A 204 -13.91 -3.70 13.97
CA SER A 204 -14.49 -2.81 12.96
C SER A 204 -13.46 -1.86 12.36
N LEU A 205 -13.77 -1.33 11.16
CA LEU A 205 -13.02 -0.22 10.54
C LEU A 205 -12.88 0.97 11.52
N LYS A 206 -13.98 1.32 12.23
CA LYS A 206 -13.99 2.42 13.19
C LYS A 206 -12.96 2.21 14.30
N ASP A 207 -12.88 1.01 14.86
CA ASP A 207 -11.92 0.70 15.93
C ASP A 207 -10.49 0.70 15.42
N GLY A 208 -10.27 0.15 14.21
CA GLY A 208 -8.96 0.19 13.54
C GLY A 208 -8.47 1.61 13.30
N VAL A 209 -9.33 2.47 12.75
CA VAL A 209 -9.01 3.89 12.49
C VAL A 209 -8.80 4.66 13.79
N ALA A 210 -9.67 4.50 14.78
CA ALA A 210 -9.54 5.19 16.07
C ALA A 210 -8.20 4.87 16.76
N ARG A 211 -7.77 3.60 16.72
CA ARG A 211 -6.47 3.19 17.25
C ARG A 211 -5.29 3.87 16.55
N LEU A 212 -5.34 4.01 15.24
CA LEU A 212 -4.28 4.65 14.47
C LEU A 212 -4.27 6.17 14.68
N VAL A 213 -5.42 6.82 14.73
CA VAL A 213 -5.56 8.28 15.00
C VAL A 213 -5.08 8.66 16.41
N ALA A 214 -5.11 7.73 17.37
CA ALA A 214 -4.55 7.96 18.69
C ALA A 214 -3.02 8.15 18.69
N LEU A 215 -2.32 7.78 17.61
CA LEU A 215 -0.88 7.99 17.49
C LEU A 215 -0.56 9.45 17.11
N PRO A 216 0.34 10.13 17.82
CA PRO A 216 0.71 11.51 17.53
C PRO A 216 1.21 11.68 16.09
N GLY A 217 0.58 12.58 15.33
CA GLY A 217 0.92 12.88 13.94
C GLY A 217 0.25 11.97 12.90
N ILE A 218 -0.58 11.02 13.33
CA ILE A 218 -1.45 10.23 12.44
C ILE A 218 -2.83 10.87 12.41
N GLY A 219 -3.16 11.52 11.29
CA GLY A 219 -4.51 12.07 11.06
C GLY A 219 -5.44 11.05 10.40
N GLU A 220 -6.72 11.44 10.30
CA GLU A 220 -7.77 10.59 9.71
C GLU A 220 -7.41 10.05 8.33
N TRP A 221 -6.88 10.90 7.43
CA TRP A 221 -6.44 10.46 6.10
C TRP A 221 -5.41 9.34 6.16
N THR A 222 -4.38 9.49 6.99
CA THR A 222 -3.31 8.50 7.14
C THR A 222 -3.84 7.19 7.73
N ALA A 223 -4.71 7.29 8.74
CA ALA A 223 -5.34 6.14 9.37
C ALA A 223 -6.23 5.37 8.40
N GLN A 224 -7.07 6.06 7.61
CA GLN A 224 -7.90 5.44 6.57
C GLN A 224 -7.06 4.78 5.48
N TYR A 225 -5.95 5.41 5.07
CA TYR A 225 -5.03 4.83 4.09
C TYR A 225 -4.36 3.55 4.61
N ILE A 226 -3.94 3.53 5.88
CA ILE A 226 -3.39 2.33 6.53
C ILE A 226 -4.48 1.26 6.68
N ALA A 227 -5.70 1.62 7.08
CA ALA A 227 -6.83 0.70 7.19
C ALA A 227 -7.13 0.03 5.84
N MET A 228 -7.16 0.80 4.77
CA MET A 228 -7.39 0.32 3.40
C MET A 228 -6.34 -0.72 2.98
N ARG A 229 -5.05 -0.39 3.11
CA ARG A 229 -3.98 -1.17 2.49
C ARG A 229 -3.36 -2.23 3.40
N GLN A 230 -3.29 -1.99 4.71
CA GLN A 230 -2.74 -2.94 5.67
C GLN A 230 -3.81 -3.75 6.39
N LEU A 231 -4.85 -3.11 6.92
CA LEU A 231 -5.92 -3.82 7.61
C LEU A 231 -6.89 -4.48 6.64
N ARG A 232 -6.81 -4.14 5.33
CA ARG A 232 -7.64 -4.66 4.25
C ARG A 232 -9.13 -4.34 4.41
N GLU A 233 -9.41 -3.19 4.99
CA GLU A 233 -10.77 -2.71 5.17
C GLU A 233 -11.36 -2.20 3.84
N ALA A 234 -12.25 -2.98 3.26
CA ALA A 234 -12.83 -2.69 1.94
C ALA A 234 -13.66 -1.39 1.92
N ASP A 235 -14.17 -0.95 3.07
CA ASP A 235 -14.92 0.30 3.21
C ASP A 235 -14.10 1.47 3.75
N ALA A 236 -12.77 1.34 3.89
CA ALA A 236 -11.90 2.45 4.26
C ALA A 236 -11.86 3.50 3.15
N PHE A 237 -11.95 4.79 3.53
CA PHE A 237 -12.00 5.89 2.56
C PHE A 237 -11.30 7.14 3.08
N ALA A 238 -10.24 7.54 2.39
CA ALA A 238 -9.44 8.71 2.74
C ALA A 238 -10.13 10.02 2.33
N THR A 239 -11.14 10.43 3.08
CA THR A 239 -11.87 11.68 2.84
C THR A 239 -10.91 12.87 2.86
N GLY A 240 -10.99 13.74 1.86
CA GLY A 240 -10.08 14.89 1.71
C GLY A 240 -8.78 14.57 0.97
N ASP A 241 -8.64 13.37 0.42
CA ASP A 241 -7.55 13.05 -0.50
C ASP A 241 -7.66 13.89 -1.79
N ILE A 242 -6.63 14.68 -2.06
CA ILE A 242 -6.59 15.61 -3.22
C ILE A 242 -6.66 14.82 -4.54
N GLY A 243 -6.04 13.64 -4.61
CA GLY A 243 -6.10 12.79 -5.79
C GLY A 243 -7.53 12.32 -6.06
N LEU A 244 -8.27 11.90 -5.03
CA LEU A 244 -9.68 11.50 -5.17
C LEU A 244 -10.57 12.67 -5.57
N ILE A 245 -10.36 13.85 -4.97
CA ILE A 245 -11.09 15.08 -5.31
C ILE A 245 -10.85 15.44 -6.78
N ASN A 246 -9.59 15.45 -7.21
CA ASN A 246 -9.22 15.78 -8.59
C ASN A 246 -9.74 14.74 -9.58
N ALA A 247 -9.70 13.45 -9.25
CA ALA A 247 -10.24 12.41 -10.10
C ALA A 247 -11.75 12.57 -10.32
N LEU A 248 -12.50 12.78 -9.24
CA LEU A 248 -13.93 12.98 -9.33
C LEU A 248 -14.28 14.27 -10.09
N ALA A 249 -13.55 15.36 -9.83
CA ALA A 249 -13.71 16.63 -10.53
C ALA A 249 -13.49 16.51 -12.05
N ALA A 250 -12.46 15.76 -12.46
CA ALA A 250 -12.19 15.50 -13.87
C ALA A 250 -13.27 14.64 -14.54
N LEU A 251 -13.84 13.68 -13.82
CA LEU A 251 -14.88 12.78 -14.34
C LEU A 251 -16.26 13.46 -14.39
N GLU A 252 -16.58 14.34 -13.45
CA GLU A 252 -17.86 15.08 -13.42
C GLU A 252 -17.80 16.43 -14.19
N GLY A 253 -16.63 16.82 -14.68
CA GLY A 253 -16.43 18.03 -15.50
C GLY A 253 -16.53 19.35 -14.73
N GLY A 254 -16.29 19.34 -13.40
CA GLY A 254 -16.35 20.53 -12.58
C GLY A 254 -15.70 20.37 -11.20
N PRO A 255 -15.52 21.45 -10.43
CA PRO A 255 -14.85 21.41 -9.13
C PRO A 255 -15.68 20.61 -8.11
N VAL A 256 -14.99 19.76 -7.33
CA VAL A 256 -15.58 18.93 -6.29
C VAL A 256 -14.92 19.26 -4.94
N SER A 257 -15.72 19.45 -3.92
CA SER A 257 -15.25 19.59 -2.52
C SER A 257 -15.12 18.22 -1.83
N ALA A 258 -14.33 18.16 -0.75
CA ALA A 258 -14.21 16.96 0.08
C ALA A 258 -15.57 16.48 0.62
N ARG A 259 -16.49 17.42 0.93
CA ARG A 259 -17.86 17.09 1.37
C ARG A 259 -18.69 16.42 0.28
N GLN A 260 -18.59 16.91 -0.96
CA GLN A 260 -19.27 16.31 -2.11
C GLN A 260 -18.70 14.94 -2.44
N LEU A 261 -17.35 14.79 -2.41
CA LEU A 261 -16.70 13.49 -2.58
C LEU A 261 -17.20 12.48 -1.54
N LEU A 262 -17.27 12.88 -0.25
CA LEU A 262 -17.75 12.00 0.81
C LEU A 262 -19.21 11.60 0.59
N ALA A 263 -20.08 12.56 0.26
CA ALA A 263 -21.50 12.28 -0.03
C ALA A 263 -21.64 11.33 -1.22
N ARG A 264 -20.82 11.49 -2.27
CA ARG A 264 -20.79 10.61 -3.43
C ARG A 264 -20.32 9.20 -3.07
N ALA A 265 -19.33 9.10 -2.17
CA ALA A 265 -18.76 7.83 -1.73
C ALA A 265 -19.72 6.95 -0.89
N GLU A 266 -20.80 7.51 -0.35
CA GLU A 266 -21.80 6.72 0.39
C GLU A 266 -22.50 5.69 -0.50
N ALA A 267 -22.65 5.98 -1.80
CA ALA A 267 -23.22 5.05 -2.77
C ALA A 267 -22.30 3.85 -3.09
N TRP A 268 -21.01 3.93 -2.74
CA TRP A 268 -20.02 2.90 -3.03
C TRP A 268 -19.80 1.93 -1.84
N ARG A 269 -20.53 2.10 -0.74
CA ARG A 269 -20.45 1.18 0.39
C ARG A 269 -20.93 -0.22 0.02
N PRO A 270 -20.30 -1.25 0.58
CA PRO A 270 -19.18 -1.28 1.53
C PRO A 270 -17.81 -1.38 0.85
N LEU A 271 -17.66 -0.91 -0.41
CA LEU A 271 -16.48 -1.11 -1.25
C LEU A 271 -15.77 0.21 -1.61
N ARG A 272 -15.83 1.21 -0.71
CA ARG A 272 -15.27 2.54 -0.97
C ARG A 272 -13.75 2.54 -1.24
N ALA A 273 -13.01 1.57 -0.69
CA ALA A 273 -11.59 1.42 -0.97
C ALA A 273 -11.31 1.04 -2.43
N TYR A 274 -12.12 0.17 -3.02
CA TYR A 274 -12.03 -0.20 -4.43
C TYR A 274 -12.48 0.95 -5.34
N ALA A 275 -13.55 1.66 -4.97
CA ALA A 275 -13.97 2.87 -5.68
C ALA A 275 -12.85 3.93 -5.69
N ALA A 276 -12.19 4.16 -4.55
CA ALA A 276 -11.03 5.05 -4.46
C ALA A 276 -9.89 4.60 -5.36
N GLN A 277 -9.62 3.28 -5.43
CA GLN A 277 -8.59 2.74 -6.32
C GLN A 277 -8.93 3.00 -7.80
N HIS A 278 -10.17 2.84 -8.21
CA HIS A 278 -10.63 3.20 -9.57
C HIS A 278 -10.45 4.68 -9.85
N LEU A 279 -10.83 5.56 -8.92
CA LEU A 279 -10.66 7.00 -9.06
C LEU A 279 -9.16 7.40 -9.19
N TRP A 280 -8.28 6.91 -8.31
CA TRP A 280 -6.85 7.20 -8.45
C TRP A 280 -6.27 6.70 -9.77
N THR A 281 -6.73 5.53 -10.22
CA THR A 281 -6.22 4.94 -11.47
C THR A 281 -6.72 5.72 -12.70
N SER A 282 -7.87 6.38 -12.62
CA SER A 282 -8.39 7.20 -13.73
C SER A 282 -7.54 8.44 -14.02
N LEU A 283 -6.80 8.96 -13.02
CA LEU A 283 -5.89 10.09 -13.20
C LEU A 283 -4.69 9.77 -14.12
N ASN A 284 -4.30 8.51 -14.22
CA ASN A 284 -3.16 8.07 -15.02
C ASN A 284 -3.54 7.78 -16.49
N ARG A 285 -4.75 8.11 -16.93
CA ARG A 285 -5.24 7.87 -18.30
C ARG A 285 -4.89 8.97 -19.30
N ASN A 286 -4.26 10.04 -18.86
CA ASN A 286 -3.95 11.22 -19.69
C ASN A 286 -2.48 11.32 -20.09
N ASP A 287 -1.68 10.22 -19.96
CA ASP A 287 -0.32 10.15 -20.47
C ASP A 287 -0.21 9.15 -21.63
#